data_ee9e9cbc9650e29b24a5ca04274a5ef0
#
_entry.id   ee9e9cbc9650e29b24a5ca04274a5ef0
#
_cell.length_a   1.000
_cell.length_b   1.000
_cell.length_c   1.000
_cell.angle_alpha   90.00
_cell.angle_beta   90.00
_cell.angle_gamma   90.00
#
_symmetry.space_group_name_H-M   'P 1'
#
loop_
_entity.id
_entity.type
_entity.pdbx_description
1 polymer ?
#
loop_
_entity_poly.entity_id
_entity_poly.type
_entity_poly.pdbx_seq_one_letter_code
_entity_poly.pdbx_strand_id
1 'polypeptide(L)'
;MAVLNEEQSMLRDAAKSWVQEKSPVTAFRKMRDSGVELGYDAAAWNEQAEMGWAGVIIPEDFGGSNFGYLSIGLILEEMGRTLTASPLLASGLAAASALILGGDDAQKGEYLPKIADGSLVATLAVDEGAHHAPEKVALEAKKSGAGYTLNGKKTFVLEGPGAGLFVVSARTSGKPGDKDGISLFLVPADAKGVTKQNLKLADSRGASNVSFDNVEVGADALLGAEGKGWDVLDATLDRARAGVSAEMLGAAVQAFETTLDYLKVRVQFGQVIGSFQALQHRAAKMFTDLELARSAVEAALAAIDAGSPDVPELVSLAKAKMGDVFHLVSNEMVQMHGGIGMTDAHDSGFYMKRARAAEAAFGSQSYHRDRYAKIQGY
;
A
#
# COMPACT_ATOMS: atom_id res chain seq x y z
N MET A 1 -10.28 10.75 -16.47
CA MET A 1 -11.00 9.67 -15.76
C MET A 1 -11.08 8.46 -16.66
N ALA A 2 -10.65 7.30 -16.17
CA ALA A 2 -10.85 6.04 -16.87
C ALA A 2 -12.36 5.83 -17.12
N VAL A 3 -12.68 5.26 -18.28
CA VAL A 3 -14.06 4.84 -18.55
C VAL A 3 -14.24 3.48 -17.89
N LEU A 4 -14.91 3.48 -16.74
CA LEU A 4 -15.21 2.23 -16.03
C LEU A 4 -16.27 1.44 -16.77
N ASN A 5 -16.11 0.12 -16.81
CA ASN A 5 -17.18 -0.78 -17.21
C ASN A 5 -18.27 -0.90 -16.11
N GLU A 6 -19.34 -1.62 -16.38
CA GLU A 6 -20.47 -1.76 -15.46
C GLU A 6 -20.05 -2.46 -14.16
N GLU A 7 -19.25 -3.54 -14.26
CA GLU A 7 -18.76 -4.31 -13.10
C GLU A 7 -17.83 -3.48 -12.21
N GLN A 8 -16.91 -2.73 -12.80
CA GLN A 8 -16.02 -1.81 -12.07
C GLN A 8 -16.82 -0.69 -11.37
N SER A 9 -17.86 -0.17 -12.01
CA SER A 9 -18.73 0.83 -11.40
C SER A 9 -19.50 0.25 -10.22
N MET A 10 -20.05 -0.95 -10.35
CA MET A 10 -20.74 -1.66 -9.27
C MET A 10 -19.80 -1.97 -8.10
N LEU A 11 -18.59 -2.43 -8.40
CA LEU A 11 -17.57 -2.72 -7.37
C LEU A 11 -17.19 -1.47 -6.58
N ARG A 12 -16.93 -0.35 -7.27
CA ARG A 12 -16.65 0.94 -6.62
C ARG A 12 -17.82 1.39 -5.75
N ASP A 13 -19.04 1.32 -6.25
CA ASP A 13 -20.23 1.77 -5.51
C ASP A 13 -20.49 0.86 -4.29
N ALA A 14 -20.24 -0.44 -4.38
CA ALA A 14 -20.27 -1.37 -3.25
C ALA A 14 -19.19 -1.01 -2.22
N ALA A 15 -17.95 -0.76 -2.67
CA ALA A 15 -16.86 -0.35 -1.79
C ALA A 15 -17.18 0.96 -1.07
N LYS A 16 -17.70 1.97 -1.79
CA LYS A 16 -18.12 3.25 -1.24
C LYS A 16 -19.20 3.08 -0.17
N SER A 17 -20.23 2.29 -0.45
CA SER A 17 -21.31 2.04 0.51
C SER A 17 -20.78 1.36 1.77
N TRP A 18 -19.96 0.33 1.61
CA TRP A 18 -19.39 -0.40 2.74
C TRP A 18 -18.48 0.48 3.61
N VAL A 19 -17.56 1.27 3.04
CA VAL A 19 -16.65 2.11 3.85
C VAL A 19 -17.41 3.19 4.59
N GLN A 20 -18.48 3.76 4.00
CA GLN A 20 -19.32 4.76 4.65
C GLN A 20 -20.13 4.17 5.80
N GLU A 21 -20.64 2.96 5.66
CA GLU A 21 -21.49 2.31 6.66
C GLU A 21 -20.68 1.59 7.73
N LYS A 22 -19.67 0.80 7.36
CA LYS A 22 -18.95 -0.13 8.24
C LYS A 22 -17.60 0.42 8.72
N SER A 23 -16.94 1.25 7.93
CA SER A 23 -15.61 1.77 8.25
C SER A 23 -15.51 3.30 8.08
N PRO A 24 -16.45 4.11 8.61
CA PRO A 24 -16.29 5.57 8.63
C PRO A 24 -15.04 5.96 9.45
N VAL A 25 -14.56 7.20 9.30
CA VAL A 25 -13.36 7.69 10.04
C VAL A 25 -13.48 7.51 11.56
N THR A 26 -14.70 7.51 12.08
CA THR A 26 -14.97 7.22 13.51
C THR A 26 -14.59 5.78 13.89
N ALA A 27 -14.70 4.81 12.98
CA ALA A 27 -14.24 3.43 13.20
C ALA A 27 -12.71 3.39 13.27
N PHE A 28 -12.01 4.12 12.40
CA PHE A 28 -10.55 4.27 12.48
C PHE A 28 -10.14 4.90 13.83
N ARG A 29 -10.82 5.96 14.26
CA ARG A 29 -10.58 6.59 15.58
C ARG A 29 -10.73 5.58 16.71
N LYS A 30 -11.81 4.80 16.72
CA LYS A 30 -12.06 3.75 17.71
C LYS A 30 -10.95 2.68 17.70
N MET A 31 -10.50 2.25 16.52
CA MET A 31 -9.41 1.29 16.38
C MET A 31 -8.10 1.85 16.95
N ARG A 32 -7.72 3.10 16.62
CA ARG A 32 -6.56 3.76 17.19
C ARG A 32 -6.62 3.82 18.73
N ASP A 33 -7.76 4.24 19.26
CA ASP A 33 -7.95 4.47 20.71
C ASP A 33 -7.98 3.15 21.48
N SER A 34 -8.40 2.05 20.87
CA SER A 34 -8.38 0.71 21.46
C SER A 34 -6.96 0.13 21.59
N GLY A 35 -6.00 0.66 20.83
CA GLY A 35 -4.62 0.17 20.83
C GLY A 35 -4.46 -1.27 20.31
N VAL A 36 -5.36 -1.70 19.40
CA VAL A 36 -5.28 -3.05 18.80
C VAL A 36 -3.92 -3.28 18.13
N GLU A 37 -3.23 -4.34 18.51
CA GLU A 37 -1.86 -4.63 18.04
C GLU A 37 -1.78 -4.90 16.54
N LEU A 38 -2.83 -5.44 15.93
CA LEU A 38 -2.88 -5.70 14.49
C LEU A 38 -2.78 -4.42 13.66
N GLY A 39 -3.27 -3.28 14.19
CA GLY A 39 -3.35 -2.03 13.44
C GLY A 39 -4.52 -1.98 12.44
N TYR A 40 -5.42 -2.95 12.50
CA TYR A 40 -6.70 -3.01 11.77
C TYR A 40 -7.75 -3.80 12.55
N ASP A 41 -9.01 -3.67 12.17
CA ASP A 41 -10.13 -4.43 12.75
C ASP A 41 -10.27 -5.78 12.01
N ALA A 42 -10.07 -6.88 12.73
CA ALA A 42 -10.14 -8.24 12.16
C ALA A 42 -11.55 -8.60 11.65
N ALA A 43 -12.62 -8.09 12.29
CA ALA A 43 -13.98 -8.34 11.81
C ALA A 43 -14.23 -7.62 10.48
N ALA A 44 -13.79 -6.36 10.36
CA ALA A 44 -13.86 -5.62 9.12
C ALA A 44 -13.04 -6.27 7.99
N TRP A 45 -11.87 -6.85 8.31
CA TRP A 45 -11.09 -7.63 7.35
C TRP A 45 -11.84 -8.86 6.85
N ASN A 46 -12.46 -9.61 7.74
CA ASN A 46 -13.24 -10.79 7.37
C ASN A 46 -14.42 -10.42 6.46
N GLU A 47 -15.15 -9.33 6.75
CA GLU A 47 -16.21 -8.83 5.86
C GLU A 47 -15.69 -8.46 4.46
N GLN A 48 -14.51 -7.83 4.37
CA GLN A 48 -13.86 -7.49 3.09
C GLN A 48 -13.50 -8.76 2.29
N ALA A 49 -12.99 -9.78 2.97
CA ALA A 49 -12.67 -11.06 2.35
C ALA A 49 -13.95 -11.80 1.89
N GLU A 50 -15.00 -11.83 2.69
CA GLU A 50 -16.32 -12.38 2.32
C GLU A 50 -16.93 -11.68 1.10
N MET A 51 -16.67 -10.39 0.91
CA MET A 51 -17.04 -9.64 -0.30
C MET A 51 -16.12 -9.92 -1.49
N GLY A 52 -15.11 -10.77 -1.34
CA GLY A 52 -14.16 -11.14 -2.39
C GLY A 52 -13.07 -10.11 -2.67
N TRP A 53 -12.91 -9.05 -1.84
CA TRP A 53 -11.94 -7.99 -2.12
C TRP A 53 -10.50 -8.46 -2.04
N ALA A 54 -10.20 -9.42 -1.14
CA ALA A 54 -8.86 -9.99 -1.01
C ALA A 54 -8.44 -10.81 -2.26
N GLY A 55 -9.43 -11.33 -3.01
CA GLY A 55 -9.23 -12.14 -4.21
C GLY A 55 -9.39 -11.38 -5.55
N VAL A 56 -9.56 -10.05 -5.55
CA VAL A 56 -9.88 -9.28 -6.77
C VAL A 56 -8.87 -9.49 -7.91
N ILE A 57 -7.58 -9.55 -7.62
CA ILE A 57 -6.53 -9.77 -8.64
C ILE A 57 -6.11 -11.22 -8.78
N ILE A 58 -6.56 -12.10 -7.89
CA ILE A 58 -6.20 -13.50 -7.88
C ILE A 58 -6.94 -14.23 -9.00
N PRO A 59 -6.26 -15.09 -9.82
CA PRO A 59 -6.92 -15.87 -10.85
C PRO A 59 -8.03 -16.77 -10.30
N GLU A 60 -9.05 -17.01 -11.12
CA GLU A 60 -10.24 -17.82 -10.75
C GLU A 60 -9.85 -19.25 -10.33
N ASP A 61 -8.85 -19.85 -10.99
CA ASP A 61 -8.33 -21.18 -10.66
C ASP A 61 -7.79 -21.28 -9.22
N PHE A 62 -7.49 -20.15 -8.58
CA PHE A 62 -7.01 -20.05 -7.22
C PHE A 62 -8.00 -19.33 -6.28
N GLY A 63 -9.29 -19.29 -6.65
CA GLY A 63 -10.36 -18.78 -5.80
C GLY A 63 -10.55 -17.26 -5.81
N GLY A 64 -9.91 -16.55 -6.73
CA GLY A 64 -10.12 -15.11 -6.95
C GLY A 64 -11.15 -14.81 -8.04
N SER A 65 -11.25 -13.53 -8.42
CA SER A 65 -12.16 -13.06 -9.48
C SER A 65 -11.44 -12.52 -10.72
N ASN A 66 -10.13 -12.32 -10.66
CA ASN A 66 -9.29 -11.81 -11.77
C ASN A 66 -9.81 -10.50 -12.39
N PHE A 67 -10.36 -9.59 -11.58
CA PHE A 67 -10.93 -8.31 -12.06
C PHE A 67 -9.88 -7.23 -12.35
N GLY A 68 -8.61 -7.51 -12.10
CA GLY A 68 -7.49 -6.64 -12.44
C GLY A 68 -7.16 -5.58 -11.40
N TYR A 69 -6.06 -4.86 -11.70
CA TYR A 69 -5.46 -3.90 -10.77
C TYR A 69 -6.22 -2.57 -10.73
N LEU A 70 -6.88 -2.16 -11.82
CA LEU A 70 -7.76 -1.01 -11.78
C LEU A 70 -8.91 -1.23 -10.79
N SER A 71 -9.48 -2.43 -10.76
CA SER A 71 -10.60 -2.78 -9.87
C SER A 71 -10.20 -2.76 -8.39
N ILE A 72 -9.08 -3.37 -8.01
CA ILE A 72 -8.59 -3.26 -6.62
C ILE A 72 -8.19 -1.83 -6.27
N GLY A 73 -7.70 -1.05 -7.25
CA GLY A 73 -7.41 0.36 -7.09
C GLY A 73 -8.63 1.19 -6.72
N LEU A 74 -9.80 0.92 -7.32
CA LEU A 74 -11.07 1.56 -6.98
C LEU A 74 -11.50 1.28 -5.54
N ILE A 75 -11.33 0.03 -5.07
CA ILE A 75 -11.60 -0.33 -3.67
C ILE A 75 -10.66 0.44 -2.74
N LEU A 76 -9.34 0.44 -3.02
CA LEU A 76 -8.34 1.13 -2.21
C LEU A 76 -8.58 2.65 -2.18
N GLU A 77 -9.06 3.26 -3.28
CA GLU A 77 -9.44 4.67 -3.32
C GLU A 77 -10.58 4.95 -2.33
N GLU A 78 -11.66 4.16 -2.35
CA GLU A 78 -12.77 4.34 -1.42
C GLU A 78 -12.37 4.07 0.04
N MET A 79 -11.53 3.06 0.29
CA MET A 79 -10.95 2.80 1.61
C MET A 79 -10.06 3.95 2.10
N GLY A 80 -9.32 4.58 1.20
CA GLY A 80 -8.52 5.76 1.49
C GLY A 80 -9.36 6.93 1.99
N ARG A 81 -10.55 7.15 1.43
CA ARG A 81 -11.47 8.24 1.84
C ARG A 81 -11.82 8.20 3.32
N THR A 82 -12.00 7.03 3.88
CA THR A 82 -12.35 6.84 5.29
C THR A 82 -11.18 6.42 6.17
N LEU A 83 -9.95 6.38 5.62
CA LEU A 83 -8.74 5.91 6.30
C LEU A 83 -8.86 4.46 6.78
N THR A 84 -9.65 3.63 6.12
CA THR A 84 -9.87 2.23 6.50
C THR A 84 -8.55 1.49 6.62
N ALA A 85 -8.22 1.01 7.82
CA ALA A 85 -7.06 0.16 8.05
C ALA A 85 -7.39 -1.29 7.69
N SER A 86 -6.58 -1.88 6.82
CA SER A 86 -6.83 -3.23 6.28
C SER A 86 -5.56 -3.84 5.70
N PRO A 87 -5.40 -5.16 5.77
CA PRO A 87 -4.32 -5.87 5.07
C PRO A 87 -4.47 -5.93 3.54
N LEU A 88 -5.53 -5.39 2.95
CA LEU A 88 -5.82 -5.51 1.52
C LEU A 88 -4.65 -5.10 0.62
N LEU A 89 -4.01 -3.95 0.92
CA LEU A 89 -2.84 -3.49 0.16
C LEU A 89 -1.64 -4.44 0.28
N ALA A 90 -1.34 -4.91 1.49
CA ALA A 90 -0.17 -5.75 1.73
C ALA A 90 -0.38 -7.19 1.27
N SER A 91 -1.56 -7.75 1.53
CA SER A 91 -1.89 -9.16 1.27
C SER A 91 -2.60 -9.36 -0.07
N GLY A 92 -3.80 -8.82 -0.21
CA GLY A 92 -4.64 -8.99 -1.41
C GLY A 92 -4.06 -8.38 -2.68
N LEU A 93 -3.15 -7.39 -2.55
CA LEU A 93 -2.49 -6.81 -3.70
C LEU A 93 -1.00 -7.17 -3.77
N ALA A 94 -0.17 -6.76 -2.80
CA ALA A 94 1.28 -6.84 -2.97
C ALA A 94 1.81 -8.29 -2.87
N ALA A 95 1.47 -9.03 -1.80
CA ALA A 95 1.92 -10.42 -1.65
C ALA A 95 1.26 -11.35 -2.68
N ALA A 96 -0.03 -11.16 -2.98
CA ALA A 96 -0.71 -11.89 -4.05
C ALA A 96 -0.02 -11.66 -5.40
N SER A 97 0.37 -10.42 -5.72
CA SER A 97 1.12 -10.11 -6.95
C SER A 97 2.46 -10.83 -7.01
N ALA A 98 3.21 -10.90 -5.89
CA ALA A 98 4.47 -11.64 -5.87
C ALA A 98 4.29 -13.13 -6.18
N LEU A 99 3.25 -13.76 -5.61
CA LEU A 99 2.91 -15.15 -5.89
C LEU A 99 2.43 -15.36 -7.33
N ILE A 100 1.59 -14.47 -7.85
CA ILE A 100 1.10 -14.54 -9.24
C ILE A 100 2.26 -14.46 -10.22
N LEU A 101 3.23 -13.54 -9.99
CA LEU A 101 4.33 -13.27 -10.89
C LEU A 101 5.48 -14.29 -10.79
N GLY A 102 5.78 -14.78 -9.59
CA GLY A 102 6.97 -15.58 -9.34
C GLY A 102 6.72 -16.99 -8.83
N GLY A 103 5.52 -17.29 -8.33
CA GLY A 103 5.19 -18.60 -7.76
C GLY A 103 5.02 -19.69 -8.81
N ASP A 104 5.43 -20.90 -8.47
CA ASP A 104 5.04 -22.10 -9.21
C ASP A 104 3.58 -22.48 -8.88
N ASP A 105 3.04 -23.50 -9.57
CA ASP A 105 1.65 -23.92 -9.39
C ASP A 105 1.37 -24.45 -7.99
N ALA A 106 2.35 -25.09 -7.34
CA ALA A 106 2.20 -25.60 -5.99
C ALA A 106 2.12 -24.45 -4.98
N GLN A 107 3.00 -23.45 -5.08
CA GLN A 107 3.00 -22.26 -4.25
C GLN A 107 1.71 -21.44 -4.44
N LYS A 108 1.29 -21.23 -5.70
CA LYS A 108 0.03 -20.54 -6.01
C LYS A 108 -1.16 -21.29 -5.42
N GLY A 109 -1.23 -22.62 -5.63
CA GLY A 109 -2.31 -23.46 -5.11
C GLY A 109 -2.37 -23.51 -3.59
N GLU A 110 -1.23 -23.38 -2.91
CA GLU A 110 -1.16 -23.39 -1.44
C GLU A 110 -1.60 -22.04 -0.83
N TYR A 111 -1.11 -20.90 -1.38
CA TYR A 111 -1.21 -19.61 -0.69
C TYR A 111 -2.30 -18.70 -1.24
N LEU A 112 -2.53 -18.67 -2.57
CA LEU A 112 -3.48 -17.72 -3.17
C LEU A 112 -4.93 -17.95 -2.70
N PRO A 113 -5.44 -19.20 -2.55
CA PRO A 113 -6.79 -19.40 -2.02
C PRO A 113 -6.96 -18.88 -0.59
N LYS A 114 -5.94 -19.05 0.26
CA LYS A 114 -5.95 -18.58 1.66
C LYS A 114 -5.84 -17.06 1.76
N ILE A 115 -5.21 -16.41 0.78
CA ILE A 115 -5.20 -14.95 0.67
C ILE A 115 -6.57 -14.47 0.18
N ALA A 116 -7.16 -15.12 -0.83
CA ALA A 116 -8.44 -14.75 -1.40
C ALA A 116 -9.59 -14.83 -0.39
N ASP A 117 -9.60 -15.83 0.48
CA ASP A 117 -10.61 -16.00 1.53
C ASP A 117 -10.27 -15.22 2.82
N GLY A 118 -9.13 -14.53 2.86
CA GLY A 118 -8.68 -13.70 4.00
C GLY A 118 -8.12 -14.46 5.19
N SER A 119 -8.07 -15.80 5.15
CA SER A 119 -7.56 -16.64 6.25
C SER A 119 -6.04 -16.53 6.43
N LEU A 120 -5.31 -16.09 5.39
CA LEU A 120 -3.89 -15.81 5.44
C LEU A 120 -3.61 -14.35 5.08
N VAL A 121 -3.02 -13.61 6.01
CA VAL A 121 -2.40 -12.32 5.72
C VAL A 121 -0.96 -12.54 5.33
N ALA A 122 -0.60 -12.28 4.07
CA ALA A 122 0.76 -12.33 3.58
C ALA A 122 1.29 -10.90 3.35
N THR A 123 2.59 -10.68 3.47
CA THR A 123 3.18 -9.35 3.25
C THR A 123 4.60 -9.41 2.72
N LEU A 124 5.06 -8.29 2.12
CA LEU A 124 6.43 -8.14 1.63
C LEU A 124 7.38 -7.71 2.75
N ALA A 125 8.50 -8.40 2.89
CA ALA A 125 9.61 -8.05 3.78
C ALA A 125 10.83 -7.69 2.92
N VAL A 126 10.98 -6.39 2.60
CA VAL A 126 11.92 -5.89 1.57
C VAL A 126 12.99 -4.98 2.16
N ASP A 127 12.60 -3.88 2.77
CA ASP A 127 13.52 -2.83 3.22
C ASP A 127 14.30 -3.24 4.48
N GLU A 128 15.56 -2.79 4.57
CA GLU A 128 16.48 -3.09 5.68
C GLU A 128 16.97 -1.84 6.39
N GLY A 129 16.62 -0.67 5.88
CA GLY A 129 17.05 0.64 6.39
C GLY A 129 15.88 1.60 6.60
N ALA A 130 16.23 2.85 6.93
CA ALA A 130 15.24 3.91 7.17
C ALA A 130 14.56 4.42 5.89
N HIS A 131 15.15 4.16 4.73
CA HIS A 131 14.65 4.59 3.42
C HIS A 131 14.46 3.40 2.52
N HIS A 132 13.44 3.48 1.65
CA HIS A 132 13.18 2.47 0.63
C HIS A 132 14.36 2.36 -0.34
N ALA A 133 14.96 1.18 -0.39
CA ALA A 133 16.09 0.84 -1.25
C ALA A 133 16.11 -0.67 -1.54
N PRO A 134 15.16 -1.16 -2.36
CA PRO A 134 14.89 -2.59 -2.53
C PRO A 134 16.04 -3.37 -3.15
N GLU A 135 17.00 -2.71 -3.84
CA GLU A 135 18.22 -3.31 -4.34
C GLU A 135 19.31 -3.52 -3.27
N LYS A 136 19.22 -2.80 -2.12
CA LYS A 136 20.22 -2.87 -1.04
C LYS A 136 19.95 -4.00 -0.06
N VAL A 137 19.66 -5.20 -0.60
CA VAL A 137 19.44 -6.39 0.20
C VAL A 137 20.75 -6.91 0.78
N ALA A 138 20.83 -6.97 2.11
CA ALA A 138 21.95 -7.54 2.87
C ALA A 138 21.57 -8.80 3.65
N LEU A 139 20.27 -9.04 3.91
CA LEU A 139 19.79 -10.30 4.51
C LEU A 139 20.29 -11.48 3.67
N GLU A 140 21.10 -12.34 4.29
CA GLU A 140 21.73 -13.46 3.61
C GLU A 140 20.78 -14.67 3.54
N ALA A 141 20.83 -15.38 2.40
CA ALA A 141 20.25 -16.72 2.25
C ALA A 141 21.37 -17.66 1.77
N LYS A 142 21.82 -18.55 2.66
CA LYS A 142 22.87 -19.54 2.36
C LYS A 142 22.25 -20.91 2.13
N LYS A 143 22.71 -21.63 1.11
CA LYS A 143 22.33 -23.04 0.91
C LYS A 143 22.73 -23.88 2.14
N SER A 144 21.79 -24.64 2.65
CA SER A 144 21.95 -25.54 3.79
C SER A 144 21.18 -26.84 3.52
N GLY A 145 21.90 -27.92 3.32
CA GLY A 145 21.27 -29.18 2.94
C GLY A 145 20.47 -29.09 1.64
N ALA A 146 19.18 -29.42 1.70
CA ALA A 146 18.26 -29.36 0.57
C ALA A 146 17.49 -28.00 0.50
N GLY A 147 17.85 -27.03 1.34
CA GLY A 147 17.14 -25.74 1.42
C GLY A 147 18.09 -24.57 1.65
N TYR A 148 17.62 -23.60 2.44
CA TYR A 148 18.37 -22.37 2.74
C TYR A 148 18.27 -21.99 4.20
N THR A 149 19.29 -21.30 4.70
CA THR A 149 19.26 -20.64 6.01
C THR A 149 19.31 -19.14 5.82
N LEU A 150 18.31 -18.43 6.35
CA LEU A 150 18.17 -16.99 6.25
C LEU A 150 18.65 -16.30 7.52
N ASN A 151 19.48 -15.24 7.36
CA ASN A 151 20.00 -14.42 8.46
C ASN A 151 19.95 -12.94 8.10
N GLY A 152 19.32 -12.12 8.95
CA GLY A 152 19.25 -10.66 8.77
C GLY A 152 17.99 -10.04 9.35
N LYS A 153 17.68 -8.84 8.90
CA LYS A 153 16.53 -8.07 9.40
C LYS A 153 15.84 -7.33 8.28
N LYS A 154 14.51 -7.19 8.42
CA LYS A 154 13.67 -6.32 7.59
C LYS A 154 12.99 -5.28 8.45
N THR A 155 12.83 -4.07 7.92
CA THR A 155 12.26 -2.93 8.64
C THR A 155 10.95 -2.50 8.01
N PHE A 156 10.06 -1.92 8.80
CA PHE A 156 8.78 -1.36 8.33
C PHE A 156 7.95 -2.32 7.47
N VAL A 157 7.94 -3.61 7.83
CA VAL A 157 7.10 -4.62 7.16
C VAL A 157 5.65 -4.29 7.45
N LEU A 158 4.93 -3.82 6.43
CA LEU A 158 3.52 -3.45 6.54
C LEU A 158 2.68 -4.67 6.93
N GLU A 159 1.70 -4.48 7.81
CA GLU A 159 0.84 -5.53 8.35
C GLU A 159 1.61 -6.71 9.01
N GLY A 160 2.89 -6.48 9.34
CA GLY A 160 3.74 -7.46 10.01
C GLY A 160 3.17 -8.05 11.29
N PRO A 161 2.44 -7.28 12.15
CA PRO A 161 1.81 -7.85 13.36
C PRO A 161 0.86 -9.01 13.05
N GLY A 162 0.01 -8.86 12.03
CA GLY A 162 -1.00 -9.85 11.61
C GLY A 162 -0.49 -10.85 10.56
N ALA A 163 0.72 -10.67 10.03
CA ALA A 163 1.22 -11.55 8.96
C ALA A 163 1.43 -12.99 9.42
N GLY A 164 0.92 -13.92 8.63
CA GLY A 164 1.17 -15.37 8.72
C GLY A 164 2.23 -15.85 7.71
N LEU A 165 2.50 -15.05 6.65
CA LEU A 165 3.50 -15.35 5.64
C LEU A 165 4.26 -14.09 5.23
N PHE A 166 5.58 -14.19 5.12
CA PHE A 166 6.45 -13.15 4.57
C PHE A 166 6.99 -13.56 3.20
N VAL A 167 6.89 -12.66 2.22
CA VAL A 167 7.68 -12.73 0.99
C VAL A 167 8.97 -11.94 1.24
N VAL A 168 10.06 -12.64 1.49
CA VAL A 168 11.33 -12.07 1.95
C VAL A 168 12.29 -11.93 0.79
N SER A 169 12.81 -10.73 0.55
CA SER A 169 13.96 -10.55 -0.33
C SER A 169 15.24 -10.88 0.41
N ALA A 170 16.07 -11.75 -0.15
CA ALA A 170 17.32 -12.18 0.45
C ALA A 170 18.44 -12.26 -0.59
N ARG A 171 19.67 -12.21 -0.14
CA ARG A 171 20.86 -12.27 -1.00
C ARG A 171 21.45 -13.68 -0.99
N THR A 172 21.42 -14.30 -2.17
CA THR A 172 22.06 -15.61 -2.39
C THR A 172 23.46 -15.49 -3.02
N SER A 173 23.77 -14.35 -3.67
CA SER A 173 25.09 -14.03 -4.23
C SER A 173 25.26 -12.54 -4.45
N GLY A 174 26.47 -12.09 -4.82
CA GLY A 174 26.77 -10.67 -5.05
C GLY A 174 26.83 -9.85 -3.75
N LYS A 175 26.63 -8.54 -3.85
CA LYS A 175 26.69 -7.58 -2.73
C LYS A 175 25.47 -6.68 -2.68
N PRO A 176 25.15 -6.04 -1.54
CA PRO A 176 24.08 -5.06 -1.45
C PRO A 176 24.22 -3.96 -2.51
N GLY A 177 23.13 -3.70 -3.26
CA GLY A 177 23.09 -2.79 -4.39
C GLY A 177 23.11 -3.50 -5.76
N ASP A 178 23.60 -4.73 -5.84
CA ASP A 178 23.49 -5.52 -7.06
C ASP A 178 22.05 -6.06 -7.20
N LYS A 179 21.46 -5.95 -8.39
CA LYS A 179 20.16 -6.54 -8.70
C LYS A 179 20.23 -8.05 -8.87
N ASP A 180 21.30 -8.52 -9.54
CA ASP A 180 21.61 -9.95 -9.60
C ASP A 180 21.99 -10.48 -8.21
N GLY A 181 21.59 -11.73 -7.93
CA GLY A 181 21.84 -12.38 -6.64
C GLY A 181 20.78 -12.10 -5.58
N ILE A 182 19.72 -11.32 -5.88
CA ILE A 182 18.53 -11.24 -5.06
C ILE A 182 17.63 -12.43 -5.37
N SER A 183 17.17 -13.11 -4.32
CA SER A 183 16.19 -14.19 -4.34
C SER A 183 15.01 -13.84 -3.46
N LEU A 184 13.84 -14.39 -3.75
CA LEU A 184 12.65 -14.23 -2.94
C LEU A 184 12.31 -15.54 -2.25
N PHE A 185 11.90 -15.48 -0.98
CA PHE A 185 11.55 -16.64 -0.19
C PHE A 185 10.19 -16.46 0.48
N LEU A 186 9.38 -17.51 0.47
CA LEU A 186 8.16 -17.62 1.24
C LEU A 186 8.50 -18.15 2.63
N VAL A 187 8.35 -17.31 3.65
CA VAL A 187 8.74 -17.66 5.03
C VAL A 187 7.53 -17.57 5.95
N PRO A 188 7.06 -18.67 6.54
CA PRO A 188 6.01 -18.64 7.56
C PRO A 188 6.41 -17.75 8.73
N ALA A 189 5.46 -16.95 9.23
CA ALA A 189 5.74 -15.99 10.31
C ALA A 189 6.03 -16.67 11.67
N ASP A 190 5.64 -17.93 11.83
CA ASP A 190 5.89 -18.79 12.99
C ASP A 190 7.12 -19.68 12.82
N ALA A 191 7.87 -19.55 11.70
CA ALA A 191 9.08 -20.32 11.49
C ALA A 191 10.10 -20.06 12.63
N LYS A 192 10.76 -21.12 13.09
CA LYS A 192 11.77 -21.02 14.14
C LYS A 192 12.87 -20.02 13.72
N GLY A 193 13.17 -19.06 14.59
CA GLY A 193 14.16 -18.02 14.34
C GLY A 193 13.56 -16.73 13.76
N VAL A 194 12.28 -16.70 13.37
CA VAL A 194 11.57 -15.46 13.03
C VAL A 194 11.10 -14.76 14.30
N THR A 195 11.41 -13.47 14.41
CA THR A 195 10.90 -12.63 15.51
C THR A 195 10.36 -11.31 14.96
N LYS A 196 9.22 -10.86 15.48
CA LYS A 196 8.53 -9.63 15.10
C LYS A 196 8.62 -8.62 16.25
N GLN A 197 9.01 -7.39 15.92
CA GLN A 197 8.94 -6.24 16.81
C GLN A 197 7.92 -5.25 16.23
N ASN A 198 6.74 -5.20 16.82
CA ASN A 198 5.67 -4.31 16.38
C ASN A 198 6.06 -2.84 16.58
N LEU A 199 5.75 -2.00 15.59
CA LEU A 199 6.05 -0.58 15.57
C LEU A 199 4.81 0.24 15.90
N LYS A 200 5.01 1.37 16.58
CA LYS A 200 3.96 2.38 16.78
C LYS A 200 4.12 3.47 15.73
N LEU A 201 3.39 3.33 14.63
CA LEU A 201 3.41 4.31 13.56
C LEU A 201 2.54 5.53 13.89
N ALA A 202 2.90 6.68 13.29
CA ALA A 202 2.15 7.93 13.49
C ALA A 202 0.70 7.83 13.00
N ASP A 203 0.45 7.05 11.95
CA ASP A 203 -0.88 6.78 11.38
C ASP A 203 -1.60 5.60 12.02
N SER A 204 -1.08 5.03 13.10
CA SER A 204 -1.67 3.94 13.89
C SER A 204 -1.93 2.65 13.12
N ARG A 205 -1.33 2.46 11.94
CA ARG A 205 -1.40 1.21 11.16
C ARG A 205 -0.36 0.21 11.61
N GLY A 206 -0.60 -1.08 11.30
CA GLY A 206 0.29 -2.17 11.66
C GLY A 206 1.57 -2.19 10.83
N ALA A 207 2.72 -2.23 11.48
CA ALA A 207 4.00 -2.56 10.89
C ALA A 207 4.93 -3.22 11.90
N SER A 208 5.91 -3.98 11.43
CA SER A 208 6.90 -4.64 12.29
C SER A 208 8.30 -4.53 11.69
N ASN A 209 9.30 -4.51 12.56
CA ASN A 209 10.64 -4.97 12.20
C ASN A 209 10.67 -6.48 12.38
N VAL A 210 11.20 -7.21 11.40
CA VAL A 210 11.25 -8.68 11.41
C VAL A 210 12.70 -9.10 11.36
N SER A 211 13.12 -9.92 12.32
CA SER A 211 14.46 -10.52 12.36
C SER A 211 14.38 -12.01 12.00
N PHE A 212 15.38 -12.44 11.27
CA PHE A 212 15.58 -13.83 10.84
C PHE A 212 16.92 -14.29 11.41
N ASP A 213 16.87 -15.23 12.36
CA ASP A 213 18.05 -15.76 13.02
C ASP A 213 18.14 -17.28 12.75
N ASN A 214 19.00 -17.65 11.81
CA ASN A 214 19.16 -19.02 11.34
C ASN A 214 17.83 -19.68 10.97
N VAL A 215 16.98 -18.94 10.23
CA VAL A 215 15.69 -19.45 9.77
C VAL A 215 15.92 -20.45 8.64
N GLU A 216 15.57 -21.70 8.88
CA GLU A 216 15.69 -22.75 7.89
C GLU A 216 14.41 -22.85 7.07
N VAL A 217 14.55 -22.86 5.73
CA VAL A 217 13.46 -23.04 4.76
C VAL A 217 13.84 -24.09 3.74
N GLY A 218 12.85 -24.83 3.24
CA GLY A 218 13.03 -25.80 2.17
C GLY A 218 13.35 -25.14 0.82
N ALA A 219 13.75 -25.93 -0.15
CA ALA A 219 13.97 -25.45 -1.52
C ALA A 219 12.67 -24.95 -2.17
N ASP A 220 11.55 -25.50 -1.77
CA ASP A 220 10.18 -25.14 -2.16
C ASP A 220 9.73 -23.75 -1.66
N ALA A 221 10.43 -23.17 -0.69
CA ALA A 221 10.21 -21.80 -0.25
C ALA A 221 10.76 -20.76 -1.22
N LEU A 222 11.64 -21.13 -2.16
CA LEU A 222 12.19 -20.20 -3.15
C LEU A 222 11.12 -19.79 -4.16
N LEU A 223 10.81 -18.51 -4.21
CA LEU A 223 9.86 -17.94 -5.14
C LEU A 223 10.58 -17.53 -6.44
N GLY A 224 10.33 -18.23 -7.53
CA GLY A 224 11.02 -18.07 -8.79
C GLY A 224 12.40 -18.75 -8.82
N ALA A 225 13.38 -18.12 -9.47
CA ALA A 225 14.72 -18.69 -9.65
C ALA A 225 15.74 -18.03 -8.72
N GLU A 226 16.68 -18.84 -8.18
CA GLU A 226 17.77 -18.36 -7.31
C GLU A 226 18.60 -17.28 -8.00
N GLY A 227 18.82 -16.18 -7.29
CA GLY A 227 19.59 -15.02 -7.75
C GLY A 227 18.90 -14.17 -8.82
N LYS A 228 17.66 -14.50 -9.22
CA LYS A 228 16.88 -13.82 -10.28
C LYS A 228 15.55 -13.24 -9.77
N GLY A 229 15.44 -13.03 -8.47
CA GLY A 229 14.22 -12.50 -7.85
C GLY A 229 13.97 -11.00 -8.09
N TRP A 230 14.94 -10.27 -8.63
CA TRP A 230 14.79 -8.82 -8.82
C TRP A 230 13.61 -8.45 -9.73
N ASP A 231 13.45 -9.10 -10.87
CA ASP A 231 12.41 -8.74 -11.83
C ASP A 231 11.00 -8.96 -11.25
N VAL A 232 10.83 -10.07 -10.51
CA VAL A 232 9.58 -10.34 -9.77
C VAL A 232 9.35 -9.30 -8.67
N LEU A 233 10.40 -8.97 -7.92
CA LEU A 233 10.33 -7.99 -6.84
C LEU A 233 9.97 -6.59 -7.35
N ASP A 234 10.66 -6.08 -8.39
CA ASP A 234 10.43 -4.72 -8.92
C ASP A 234 9.03 -4.62 -9.54
N ALA A 235 8.60 -5.64 -10.29
CA ALA A 235 7.24 -5.72 -10.83
C ALA A 235 6.18 -5.80 -9.72
N THR A 236 6.43 -6.53 -8.64
CA THR A 236 5.55 -6.58 -7.46
C THR A 236 5.46 -5.23 -6.76
N LEU A 237 6.60 -4.57 -6.58
CA LEU A 237 6.66 -3.24 -5.97
C LEU A 237 5.93 -2.19 -6.82
N ASP A 238 5.95 -2.29 -8.16
CA ASP A 238 5.18 -1.38 -9.01
C ASP A 238 3.67 -1.54 -8.76
N ARG A 239 3.18 -2.74 -8.57
CA ARG A 239 1.78 -2.99 -8.21
C ARG A 239 1.44 -2.41 -6.83
N ALA A 240 2.31 -2.61 -5.84
CA ALA A 240 2.14 -2.03 -4.50
C ALA A 240 2.16 -0.50 -4.52
N ARG A 241 3.05 0.12 -5.32
CA ARG A 241 3.14 1.58 -5.54
C ARG A 241 1.87 2.14 -6.18
N ALA A 242 1.33 1.46 -7.19
CA ALA A 242 0.06 1.86 -7.83
C ALA A 242 -1.11 1.76 -6.83
N GLY A 243 -1.19 0.67 -6.06
CA GLY A 243 -2.24 0.46 -5.05
C GLY A 243 -2.19 1.49 -3.93
N VAL A 244 -1.03 1.76 -3.35
CA VAL A 244 -0.92 2.81 -2.31
C VAL A 244 -1.21 4.20 -2.88
N SER A 245 -0.91 4.46 -4.17
CA SER A 245 -1.26 5.72 -4.81
C SER A 245 -2.77 5.90 -4.96
N ALA A 246 -3.52 4.81 -5.23
CA ALA A 246 -4.97 4.84 -5.25
C ALA A 246 -5.56 5.13 -3.86
N GLU A 247 -5.05 4.50 -2.81
CA GLU A 247 -5.45 4.80 -1.42
C GLU A 247 -5.16 6.26 -1.05
N MET A 248 -3.96 6.77 -1.41
CA MET A 248 -3.59 8.17 -1.18
C MET A 248 -4.52 9.15 -1.90
N LEU A 249 -4.95 8.80 -3.13
CA LEU A 249 -5.89 9.60 -3.90
C LEU A 249 -7.22 9.74 -3.17
N GLY A 250 -7.81 8.63 -2.73
CA GLY A 250 -9.05 8.64 -1.95
C GLY A 250 -8.96 9.48 -0.69
N ALA A 251 -7.89 9.32 0.08
CA ALA A 251 -7.63 10.09 1.29
C ALA A 251 -7.48 11.59 1.00
N ALA A 252 -6.75 11.96 -0.06
CA ALA A 252 -6.55 13.35 -0.44
C ALA A 252 -7.86 14.00 -0.93
N VAL A 253 -8.67 13.28 -1.71
CA VAL A 253 -9.98 13.74 -2.17
C VAL A 253 -10.90 14.01 -0.98
N GLN A 254 -10.98 13.08 -0.02
CA GLN A 254 -11.83 13.27 1.17
C GLN A 254 -11.34 14.44 2.04
N ALA A 255 -10.03 14.57 2.24
CA ALA A 255 -9.46 15.71 2.96
C ALA A 255 -9.81 17.05 2.30
N PHE A 256 -9.76 17.10 0.96
CA PHE A 256 -10.16 18.25 0.18
C PHE A 256 -11.65 18.59 0.29
N GLU A 257 -12.54 17.60 0.09
CA GLU A 257 -13.99 17.76 0.20
C GLU A 257 -14.40 18.25 1.60
N THR A 258 -13.87 17.62 2.65
CA THR A 258 -14.10 18.04 4.04
C THR A 258 -13.66 19.49 4.28
N THR A 259 -12.52 19.88 3.67
CA THR A 259 -12.03 21.26 3.76
C THR A 259 -12.95 22.23 3.04
N LEU A 260 -13.41 21.89 1.83
CA LEU A 260 -14.37 22.73 1.10
C LEU A 260 -15.68 22.93 1.86
N ASP A 261 -16.20 21.88 2.47
CA ASP A 261 -17.45 21.96 3.24
C ASP A 261 -17.29 22.88 4.46
N TYR A 262 -16.14 22.78 5.15
CA TYR A 262 -15.82 23.72 6.22
C TYR A 262 -15.75 25.18 5.74
N LEU A 263 -15.08 25.44 4.60
CA LEU A 263 -14.96 26.77 4.02
C LEU A 263 -16.33 27.38 3.67
N LYS A 264 -17.30 26.56 3.27
CA LYS A 264 -18.67 27.00 2.90
C LYS A 264 -19.52 27.40 4.11
N VAL A 265 -19.22 26.90 5.31
CA VAL A 265 -20.07 27.10 6.51
C VAL A 265 -19.43 27.95 7.60
N ARG A 266 -18.08 27.96 7.68
CA ARG A 266 -17.39 28.69 8.73
C ARG A 266 -17.46 30.20 8.52
N VAL A 267 -17.97 30.93 9.51
CA VAL A 267 -18.01 32.39 9.51
C VAL A 267 -16.88 32.95 10.37
N GLN A 268 -16.10 33.87 9.81
CA GLN A 268 -15.12 34.72 10.49
C GLN A 268 -15.05 36.08 9.77
N PHE A 269 -14.66 37.13 10.49
CA PHE A 269 -14.58 38.50 9.93
C PHE A 269 -15.90 38.96 9.29
N GLY A 270 -17.03 38.54 9.83
CA GLY A 270 -18.36 38.93 9.39
C GLY A 270 -18.90 38.22 8.15
N GLN A 271 -18.18 37.23 7.58
CA GLN A 271 -18.61 36.50 6.39
C GLN A 271 -18.12 35.05 6.40
N VAL A 272 -18.66 34.25 5.49
CA VAL A 272 -18.20 32.86 5.26
C VAL A 272 -16.78 32.90 4.73
N ILE A 273 -15.87 32.14 5.36
CA ILE A 273 -14.43 32.22 5.02
C ILE A 273 -14.11 31.75 3.58
N GLY A 274 -14.94 30.88 2.99
CA GLY A 274 -14.84 30.49 1.59
C GLY A 274 -15.06 31.64 0.59
N SER A 275 -15.53 32.82 1.02
CA SER A 275 -15.62 34.01 0.19
C SER A 275 -14.28 34.75 0.00
N PHE A 276 -13.26 34.43 0.80
CA PHE A 276 -11.94 35.05 0.66
C PHE A 276 -11.17 34.46 -0.52
N GLN A 277 -10.76 35.33 -1.46
CA GLN A 277 -10.02 34.88 -2.68
C GLN A 277 -8.77 34.05 -2.35
N ALA A 278 -8.04 34.38 -1.29
CA ALA A 278 -6.83 33.65 -0.91
C ALA A 278 -7.13 32.17 -0.66
N LEU A 279 -8.27 31.84 -0.04
CA LEU A 279 -8.70 30.46 0.20
C LEU A 279 -9.25 29.81 -1.08
N GLN A 280 -9.98 30.57 -1.91
CA GLN A 280 -10.48 30.10 -3.20
C GLN A 280 -9.34 29.69 -4.14
N HIS A 281 -8.27 30.49 -4.24
CA HIS A 281 -7.11 30.17 -5.07
C HIS A 281 -6.37 28.93 -4.59
N ARG A 282 -6.22 28.75 -3.28
CA ARG A 282 -5.62 27.55 -2.70
C ARG A 282 -6.49 26.31 -2.96
N ALA A 283 -7.81 26.41 -2.82
CA ALA A 283 -8.74 25.34 -3.13
C ALA A 283 -8.72 24.97 -4.63
N ALA A 284 -8.71 25.94 -5.52
CA ALA A 284 -8.61 25.72 -6.96
C ALA A 284 -7.30 25.02 -7.36
N LYS A 285 -6.18 25.42 -6.74
CA LYS A 285 -4.89 24.76 -6.96
C LYS A 285 -4.93 23.28 -6.49
N MET A 286 -5.45 23.00 -5.28
CA MET A 286 -5.59 21.63 -4.79
C MET A 286 -6.47 20.78 -5.72
N PHE A 287 -7.60 21.34 -6.19
CA PHE A 287 -8.49 20.65 -7.13
C PHE A 287 -7.76 20.26 -8.42
N THR A 288 -7.04 21.22 -9.03
CA THR A 288 -6.26 20.95 -10.25
C THR A 288 -5.21 19.85 -10.03
N ASP A 289 -4.48 19.95 -8.92
CA ASP A 289 -3.44 18.95 -8.57
C ASP A 289 -4.03 17.56 -8.32
N LEU A 290 -5.21 17.48 -7.68
CA LEU A 290 -5.94 16.22 -7.45
C LEU A 290 -6.38 15.58 -8.78
N GLU A 291 -6.93 16.33 -9.72
CA GLU A 291 -7.39 15.80 -11.02
C GLU A 291 -6.19 15.31 -11.88
N LEU A 292 -5.06 16.02 -11.84
CA LEU A 292 -3.83 15.55 -12.48
C LEU A 292 -3.31 14.26 -11.83
N ALA A 293 -3.35 14.17 -10.50
CA ALA A 293 -2.93 12.98 -9.77
C ALA A 293 -3.86 11.78 -10.04
N ARG A 294 -5.18 12.01 -10.09
CA ARG A 294 -6.17 10.99 -10.47
C ARG A 294 -5.83 10.38 -11.82
N SER A 295 -5.59 11.23 -12.82
CA SER A 295 -5.24 10.78 -14.17
C SER A 295 -3.96 9.93 -14.18
N ALA A 296 -2.95 10.29 -13.38
CA ALA A 296 -1.71 9.53 -13.28
C ALA A 296 -1.92 8.16 -12.59
N VAL A 297 -2.73 8.10 -11.52
CA VAL A 297 -3.03 6.86 -10.79
C VAL A 297 -3.82 5.90 -11.68
N GLU A 298 -4.87 6.38 -12.34
CA GLU A 298 -5.70 5.58 -13.26
C GLU A 298 -4.85 5.04 -14.42
N ALA A 299 -3.96 5.87 -15.00
CA ALA A 299 -3.06 5.44 -16.07
C ALA A 299 -2.09 4.34 -15.61
N ALA A 300 -1.53 4.45 -14.40
CA ALA A 300 -0.63 3.45 -13.85
C ALA A 300 -1.33 2.10 -13.63
N LEU A 301 -2.54 2.10 -13.04
CA LEU A 301 -3.32 0.88 -12.81
C LEU A 301 -3.75 0.23 -14.13
N ALA A 302 -4.25 1.02 -15.09
CA ALA A 302 -4.64 0.53 -16.41
C ALA A 302 -3.45 -0.04 -17.20
N ALA A 303 -2.25 0.56 -17.07
CA ALA A 303 -1.04 0.05 -17.70
C ALA A 303 -0.62 -1.33 -17.14
N ILE A 304 -0.81 -1.55 -15.83
CA ILE A 304 -0.55 -2.86 -15.22
C ILE A 304 -1.51 -3.90 -15.82
N ASP A 305 -2.81 -3.61 -15.91
CA ASP A 305 -3.81 -4.51 -16.50
C ASP A 305 -3.52 -4.82 -17.98
N ALA A 306 -3.03 -3.82 -18.71
CA ALA A 306 -2.65 -3.98 -20.11
C ALA A 306 -1.30 -4.69 -20.33
N GLY A 307 -0.53 -4.98 -19.28
CA GLY A 307 0.83 -5.51 -19.41
C GLY A 307 1.78 -4.56 -20.16
N SER A 308 1.57 -3.23 -20.05
CA SER A 308 2.36 -2.23 -20.76
C SER A 308 3.83 -2.23 -20.30
N PRO A 309 4.80 -2.04 -21.21
CA PRO A 309 6.20 -1.83 -20.84
C PRO A 309 6.41 -0.50 -20.07
N ASP A 310 5.46 0.43 -20.13
CA ASP A 310 5.54 1.74 -19.49
C ASP A 310 5.14 1.72 -18.01
N VAL A 311 4.77 0.56 -17.46
CA VAL A 311 4.36 0.42 -16.04
C VAL A 311 5.35 1.07 -15.07
N PRO A 312 6.69 0.82 -15.15
CA PRO A 312 7.64 1.40 -14.19
C PRO A 312 7.67 2.93 -14.22
N GLU A 313 7.51 3.53 -15.41
CA GLU A 313 7.46 4.98 -15.61
C GLU A 313 6.17 5.57 -15.04
N LEU A 314 5.01 5.05 -15.47
CA LEU A 314 3.69 5.55 -15.06
C LEU A 314 3.46 5.41 -13.57
N VAL A 315 3.90 4.31 -12.98
CA VAL A 315 3.81 4.09 -11.53
C VAL A 315 4.70 5.05 -10.76
N SER A 316 5.93 5.32 -11.25
CA SER A 316 6.81 6.30 -10.60
C SER A 316 6.25 7.71 -10.69
N LEU A 317 5.66 8.08 -11.83
CA LEU A 317 4.94 9.35 -12.01
C LEU A 317 3.76 9.47 -11.02
N ALA A 318 2.91 8.45 -10.96
CA ALA A 318 1.74 8.43 -10.08
C ALA A 318 2.13 8.56 -8.60
N LYS A 319 3.10 7.76 -8.14
CA LYS A 319 3.52 7.76 -6.73
C LYS A 319 4.21 9.07 -6.34
N ALA A 320 5.05 9.64 -7.20
CA ALA A 320 5.66 10.95 -6.96
C ALA A 320 4.60 12.06 -6.88
N LYS A 321 3.67 12.10 -7.86
CA LYS A 321 2.60 13.11 -7.88
C LYS A 321 1.67 12.98 -6.69
N MET A 322 1.25 11.75 -6.34
CA MET A 322 0.40 11.52 -5.18
C MET A 322 1.07 11.88 -3.85
N GLY A 323 2.38 11.63 -3.73
CA GLY A 323 3.14 12.06 -2.56
C GLY A 323 3.08 13.58 -2.36
N ASP A 324 3.30 14.36 -3.43
CA ASP A 324 3.20 15.82 -3.36
C ASP A 324 1.77 16.30 -3.06
N VAL A 325 0.78 15.72 -3.73
CA VAL A 325 -0.61 16.18 -3.64
C VAL A 325 -1.21 15.85 -2.28
N PHE A 326 -1.04 14.64 -1.77
CA PHE A 326 -1.59 14.28 -0.47
C PHE A 326 -0.86 15.03 0.67
N HIS A 327 0.45 15.27 0.51
CA HIS A 327 1.20 16.14 1.41
C HIS A 327 0.58 17.55 1.45
N LEU A 328 0.39 18.18 0.28
CA LEU A 328 -0.21 19.50 0.17
C LEU A 328 -1.61 19.53 0.78
N VAL A 329 -2.51 18.68 0.31
CA VAL A 329 -3.93 18.68 0.70
C VAL A 329 -4.12 18.44 2.18
N SER A 330 -3.37 17.48 2.77
CA SER A 330 -3.47 17.21 4.20
C SER A 330 -2.97 18.37 5.07
N ASN A 331 -1.92 19.08 4.64
CA ASN A 331 -1.46 20.31 5.33
C ASN A 331 -2.47 21.45 5.18
N GLU A 332 -3.02 21.64 3.98
CA GLU A 332 -4.05 22.66 3.71
C GLU A 332 -5.34 22.39 4.51
N MET A 333 -5.71 21.12 4.67
CA MET A 333 -6.83 20.74 5.54
C MET A 333 -6.59 21.25 6.97
N VAL A 334 -5.43 20.98 7.57
CA VAL A 334 -5.10 21.48 8.92
C VAL A 334 -5.11 23.02 8.96
N GLN A 335 -4.46 23.67 7.98
CA GLN A 335 -4.35 25.13 7.93
C GLN A 335 -5.70 25.82 7.78
N MET A 336 -6.56 25.33 6.89
CA MET A 336 -7.85 25.98 6.59
C MET A 336 -8.90 25.76 7.67
N HIS A 337 -8.78 24.68 8.46
CA HIS A 337 -9.62 24.49 9.66
C HIS A 337 -9.15 25.35 10.86
N GLY A 338 -7.93 25.89 10.80
CA GLY A 338 -7.37 26.71 11.89
C GLY A 338 -7.21 25.94 13.19
N GLY A 339 -7.56 26.55 14.31
CA GLY A 339 -7.34 25.97 15.65
C GLY A 339 -7.93 24.56 15.83
N ILE A 340 -9.13 24.29 15.30
CA ILE A 340 -9.75 22.95 15.42
C ILE A 340 -8.96 21.91 14.64
N GLY A 341 -8.36 22.26 13.49
CA GLY A 341 -7.55 21.37 12.67
C GLY A 341 -6.29 20.86 13.38
N MET A 342 -5.83 21.54 14.42
CA MET A 342 -4.68 21.15 15.25
C MET A 342 -5.04 20.20 16.39
N THR A 343 -6.32 19.99 16.65
CA THR A 343 -6.80 19.21 17.80
C THR A 343 -7.17 17.79 17.39
N ASP A 344 -7.15 16.87 18.35
CA ASP A 344 -7.64 15.49 18.15
C ASP A 344 -9.19 15.42 18.03
N ALA A 345 -9.90 16.50 18.30
CA ALA A 345 -11.35 16.57 18.09
C ALA A 345 -11.75 16.58 16.60
N HIS A 346 -10.82 16.94 15.71
CA HIS A 346 -11.01 16.95 14.26
C HIS A 346 -10.15 15.91 13.57
N ASP A 347 -10.64 15.32 12.47
CA ASP A 347 -9.98 14.21 11.78
C ASP A 347 -8.79 14.63 10.90
N SER A 348 -8.56 15.94 10.69
CA SER A 348 -7.44 16.46 9.85
C SER A 348 -6.07 15.88 10.24
N GLY A 349 -5.84 15.68 11.55
CA GLY A 349 -4.62 15.07 12.04
C GLY A 349 -4.40 13.62 11.54
N PHE A 350 -5.48 12.87 11.31
CA PHE A 350 -5.38 11.51 10.78
C PHE A 350 -4.94 11.50 9.32
N TYR A 351 -5.54 12.35 8.49
CA TYR A 351 -5.15 12.48 7.08
C TYR A 351 -3.71 12.95 6.94
N MET A 352 -3.28 13.91 7.75
CA MET A 352 -1.89 14.38 7.74
C MET A 352 -0.90 13.28 8.15
N LYS A 353 -1.19 12.50 9.19
CA LYS A 353 -0.35 11.38 9.65
C LYS A 353 -0.31 10.26 8.61
N ARG A 354 -1.47 9.91 7.99
CA ARG A 354 -1.50 8.93 6.91
C ARG A 354 -0.72 9.39 5.69
N ALA A 355 -0.80 10.68 5.32
CA ALA A 355 0.00 11.23 4.23
C ALA A 355 1.50 10.98 4.46
N ARG A 356 2.02 11.23 5.68
CA ARG A 356 3.44 11.00 6.00
C ARG A 356 3.85 9.53 5.91
N ALA A 357 3.02 8.61 6.41
CA ALA A 357 3.30 7.18 6.33
C ALA A 357 3.21 6.67 4.88
N ALA A 358 2.16 7.04 4.15
CA ALA A 358 1.92 6.58 2.78
C ALA A 358 2.95 7.15 1.77
N GLU A 359 3.40 8.40 1.95
CA GLU A 359 4.44 8.96 1.08
C GLU A 359 5.80 8.25 1.23
N ALA A 360 6.10 7.70 2.41
CA ALA A 360 7.33 6.92 2.64
C ALA A 360 7.22 5.46 2.14
N ALA A 361 6.00 4.88 2.17
CA ALA A 361 5.79 3.49 1.77
C ALA A 361 6.15 3.27 0.28
N PHE A 362 6.95 2.22 0.02
CA PHE A 362 7.42 1.82 -1.32
C PHE A 362 8.15 2.92 -2.11
N GLY A 363 8.74 3.89 -1.42
CA GLY A 363 9.54 4.96 -1.99
C GLY A 363 8.88 6.35 -1.88
N SER A 364 9.72 7.33 -1.50
CA SER A 364 9.33 8.74 -1.41
C SER A 364 9.20 9.40 -2.79
N GLN A 365 8.69 10.63 -2.83
CA GLN A 365 8.63 11.45 -4.05
C GLN A 365 10.00 11.58 -4.71
N SER A 366 11.06 11.79 -3.91
CA SER A 366 12.44 11.91 -4.43
C SER A 366 12.94 10.60 -5.04
N TYR A 367 12.67 9.47 -4.40
CA TYR A 367 12.98 8.14 -4.93
C TYR A 367 12.32 7.93 -6.30
N HIS A 368 11.03 8.25 -6.43
CA HIS A 368 10.29 8.03 -7.66
C HIS A 368 10.68 9.01 -8.78
N ARG A 369 11.04 10.25 -8.46
CA ARG A 369 11.60 11.19 -9.44
C ARG A 369 12.96 10.72 -9.96
N ASP A 370 13.84 10.22 -9.09
CA ASP A 370 15.12 9.63 -9.49
C ASP A 370 14.93 8.36 -10.35
N ARG A 371 13.99 7.48 -9.94
CA ARG A 371 13.65 6.28 -10.72
C ARG A 371 13.11 6.65 -12.10
N TYR A 372 12.20 7.61 -12.17
CA TYR A 372 11.64 8.11 -13.44
C TYR A 372 12.74 8.69 -14.34
N ALA A 373 13.60 9.55 -13.80
CA ALA A 373 14.71 10.13 -14.55
C ALA A 373 15.64 9.05 -15.12
N LYS A 374 16.00 8.03 -14.31
CA LYS A 374 16.82 6.89 -14.77
C LYS A 374 16.14 6.08 -15.87
N ILE A 375 14.83 5.87 -15.82
CA ILE A 375 14.08 5.19 -16.89
C ILE A 375 14.14 6.01 -18.18
N GLN A 376 14.10 7.35 -18.09
CA GLN A 376 14.20 8.25 -19.23
C GLN A 376 15.64 8.45 -19.71
N GLY A 377 16.64 7.85 -19.07
CA GLY A 377 18.04 7.91 -19.49
C GLY A 377 18.83 9.12 -18.98
N TYR A 378 18.36 9.78 -17.92
CA TYR A 378 19.03 10.87 -17.22
C TYR A 378 19.87 10.41 -16.01
#